data_8fccc7de59fb2afa57ae0b2d3340bfd1
#
_entry.id   8fccc7de59fb2afa57ae0b2d3340bfd1
#
_cell.length_a   1.000
_cell.length_b   1.000
_cell.length_c   1.000
_cell.angle_alpha   90.00
_cell.angle_beta   90.00
_cell.angle_gamma   90.00
#
_symmetry.space_group_name_H-M   'P 1'
#
loop_
_entity.id
_entity.type
_entity.pdbx_description
1 polymer ?
#
loop_
_entity_poly.entity_id
_entity_poly.type
_entity_poly.pdbx_seq_one_letter_code
_entity_poly.pdbx_strand_id
1 'polypeptide(L)'
;MKYSIVMPVYNVQTYLKDSVADIKNQSFSDWELILVDDCATDLSGKLCDELADSDERIQVLHLAKNGGLSNARNQGMAVAQGDYILFLDPDDRYDTKLLEQIEKSLKRNNAKVVLFGLVEEYYDQSSKIEYTKKIVPVEGYFDTPQKVRKQVLNLECQTLFGYAWNKAYKLSYLRQLGVQFQKITMIEDVIFNIDVFRKLDSCNQIAKPLYHYAIRKKGSLTTKYLPNYFELHESRVERMCQMHRDWGMETSDELKQLGGIYCRYFLSALQRNCSKAAKMSHLDRKNWIKKQFQSPTYQRMKESLYPDNRLLKLLAWGIRNEKIEFCLFMGRAIYIVKEKCPGIFSRLKQKR
;
A
#
# COMPACT_ATOMS: atom_id res chain seq x y z
N MET A 1 21.82 3.39 -17.69
CA MET A 1 21.07 2.47 -16.82
C MET A 1 19.61 2.89 -16.78
N LYS A 2 18.71 1.96 -17.07
CA LYS A 2 17.29 2.31 -17.24
C LYS A 2 16.51 2.25 -15.93
N TYR A 3 16.72 1.20 -15.12
CA TYR A 3 15.95 0.96 -13.90
C TYR A 3 16.85 0.82 -12.67
N SER A 4 16.53 1.56 -11.60
CA SER A 4 17.04 1.30 -10.26
C SER A 4 15.96 0.58 -9.47
N ILE A 5 16.29 -0.53 -8.83
CA ILE A 5 15.40 -1.28 -7.96
C ILE A 5 15.94 -1.13 -6.55
N VAL A 6 15.16 -0.52 -5.66
CA VAL A 6 15.50 -0.38 -4.25
C VAL A 6 14.77 -1.45 -3.44
N MET A 7 15.52 -2.25 -2.73
CA MET A 7 15.00 -3.34 -1.89
C MET A 7 15.46 -3.12 -0.44
N PRO A 8 14.59 -2.66 0.46
CA PRO A 8 14.91 -2.51 1.88
C PRO A 8 15.00 -3.88 2.55
N VAL A 9 16.09 -4.15 3.25
CA VAL A 9 16.39 -5.44 3.86
C VAL A 9 16.46 -5.30 5.38
N TYR A 10 15.60 -6.05 6.11
CA TYR A 10 15.67 -6.14 7.56
C TYR A 10 15.04 -7.47 8.04
N ASN A 11 15.88 -8.41 8.50
CA ASN A 11 15.46 -9.71 9.04
C ASN A 11 14.57 -10.51 8.07
N VAL A 12 15.04 -10.69 6.83
CA VAL A 12 14.35 -11.35 5.71
C VAL A 12 15.19 -12.46 5.08
N GLN A 13 16.16 -13.01 5.79
CA GLN A 13 17.10 -14.05 5.31
C GLN A 13 16.41 -15.21 4.58
N THR A 14 15.18 -15.55 4.97
CA THR A 14 14.41 -16.67 4.40
C THR A 14 13.92 -16.39 2.99
N TYR A 15 13.72 -15.12 2.63
CA TYR A 15 13.07 -14.72 1.37
C TYR A 15 14.02 -14.04 0.38
N LEU A 16 15.09 -13.42 0.89
CA LEU A 16 15.94 -12.52 0.12
C LEU A 16 16.53 -13.17 -1.15
N LYS A 17 17.00 -14.40 -1.06
CA LYS A 17 17.59 -15.11 -2.22
C LYS A 17 16.59 -15.30 -3.35
N ASP A 18 15.35 -15.66 -3.03
CA ASP A 18 14.30 -15.91 -4.02
C ASP A 18 13.85 -14.62 -4.70
N SER A 19 13.67 -13.54 -3.93
CA SER A 19 13.26 -12.25 -4.47
C SER A 19 14.35 -11.62 -5.36
N VAL A 20 15.63 -11.73 -4.97
CA VAL A 20 16.75 -11.29 -5.80
C VAL A 20 16.89 -12.15 -7.05
N ALA A 21 16.64 -13.47 -6.97
CA ALA A 21 16.64 -14.34 -8.14
C ALA A 21 15.59 -13.92 -9.19
N ASP A 22 14.40 -13.47 -8.78
CA ASP A 22 13.39 -12.93 -9.72
C ASP A 22 13.91 -11.69 -10.46
N ILE A 23 14.71 -10.84 -9.80
CA ILE A 23 15.32 -9.67 -10.45
C ILE A 23 16.45 -10.07 -11.39
N LYS A 24 17.31 -10.99 -10.99
CA LYS A 24 18.39 -11.52 -11.87
C LYS A 24 17.82 -12.18 -13.12
N ASN A 25 16.65 -12.79 -13.03
CA ASN A 25 15.96 -13.47 -14.12
C ASN A 25 15.02 -12.54 -14.95
N GLN A 26 15.06 -11.23 -14.76
CA GLN A 26 14.28 -10.31 -15.59
C GLN A 26 14.68 -10.41 -17.05
N SER A 27 13.69 -10.45 -17.95
CA SER A 27 13.91 -10.50 -19.41
C SER A 27 14.49 -9.18 -19.99
N PHE A 28 14.50 -8.12 -19.23
CA PHE A 28 15.15 -6.84 -19.55
C PHE A 28 16.35 -6.64 -18.61
N SER A 29 17.56 -6.43 -19.16
CA SER A 29 18.83 -6.55 -18.44
C SER A 29 19.43 -5.22 -17.96
N ASP A 30 18.95 -4.07 -18.44
CA ASP A 30 19.52 -2.75 -18.08
C ASP A 30 18.93 -2.20 -16.78
N TRP A 31 19.36 -2.80 -15.65
CA TRP A 31 18.93 -2.45 -14.29
C TRP A 31 20.08 -2.52 -13.29
N GLU A 32 19.94 -1.82 -12.19
CA GLU A 32 20.68 -2.00 -10.95
C GLU A 32 19.75 -2.41 -9.80
N LEU A 33 20.27 -3.19 -8.86
CA LEU A 33 19.58 -3.55 -7.62
C LEU A 33 20.34 -2.97 -6.44
N ILE A 34 19.68 -2.16 -5.63
CA ILE A 34 20.22 -1.53 -4.42
C ILE A 34 19.60 -2.24 -3.22
N LEU A 35 20.33 -3.16 -2.61
CA LEU A 35 19.97 -3.80 -1.36
C LEU A 35 20.33 -2.84 -0.21
N VAL A 36 19.33 -2.36 0.51
CA VAL A 36 19.55 -1.45 1.65
C VAL A 36 19.37 -2.24 2.94
N ASP A 37 20.47 -2.70 3.52
CA ASP A 37 20.49 -3.38 4.81
C ASP A 37 20.29 -2.37 5.94
N ASP A 38 19.08 -2.37 6.51
CA ASP A 38 18.67 -1.50 7.62
C ASP A 38 19.15 -2.03 8.98
N CYS A 39 20.43 -2.40 9.05
CA CYS A 39 21.08 -2.97 10.24
C CYS A 39 20.39 -4.27 10.70
N ALA A 40 20.24 -5.24 9.80
CA ALA A 40 19.62 -6.53 10.09
C ALA A 40 20.39 -7.27 11.20
N THR A 41 19.65 -8.00 12.05
CA THR A 41 20.21 -8.76 13.18
C THR A 41 20.30 -10.27 12.91
N ASP A 42 19.78 -10.70 11.75
CA ASP A 42 19.91 -12.08 11.24
C ASP A 42 21.00 -12.15 10.14
N LEU A 43 20.98 -13.21 9.34
CA LEU A 43 21.96 -13.39 8.26
C LEU A 43 21.67 -12.53 7.01
N SER A 44 20.64 -11.65 7.01
CA SER A 44 20.25 -10.87 5.84
C SER A 44 21.37 -9.98 5.32
N GLY A 45 22.11 -9.29 6.22
CA GLY A 45 23.23 -8.42 5.83
C GLY A 45 24.34 -9.19 5.10
N LYS A 46 24.76 -10.34 5.67
CA LYS A 46 25.74 -11.23 5.02
C LYS A 46 25.25 -11.75 3.66
N LEU A 47 23.95 -12.09 3.55
CA LEU A 47 23.37 -12.52 2.28
C LEU A 47 23.36 -11.40 1.24
N CYS A 48 23.20 -10.13 1.65
CA CYS A 48 23.35 -9.00 0.75
C CYS A 48 24.74 -8.96 0.11
N ASP A 49 25.81 -9.12 0.92
CA ASP A 49 27.19 -9.14 0.42
C ASP A 49 27.41 -10.30 -0.56
N GLU A 50 26.99 -11.53 -0.18
CA GLU A 50 27.10 -12.70 -1.06
C GLU A 50 26.37 -12.51 -2.40
N LEU A 51 25.23 -11.82 -2.40
CA LEU A 51 24.46 -11.54 -3.62
C LEU A 51 25.14 -10.47 -4.49
N ALA A 52 25.71 -9.43 -3.88
CA ALA A 52 26.48 -8.39 -4.59
C ALA A 52 27.76 -8.96 -5.21
N ASP A 53 28.48 -9.82 -4.51
CA ASP A 53 29.66 -10.50 -5.05
C ASP A 53 29.33 -11.40 -6.27
N SER A 54 28.07 -11.83 -6.40
CA SER A 54 27.61 -12.71 -7.47
C SER A 54 27.13 -12.02 -8.75
N ASP A 55 26.92 -10.69 -8.72
CA ASP A 55 26.40 -9.92 -9.87
C ASP A 55 26.73 -8.43 -9.70
N GLU A 56 27.54 -7.87 -10.61
CA GLU A 56 28.02 -6.49 -10.59
C GLU A 56 26.92 -5.41 -10.64
N ARG A 57 25.70 -5.79 -11.03
CA ARG A 57 24.53 -4.92 -11.04
C ARG A 57 23.87 -4.78 -9.66
N ILE A 58 24.33 -5.54 -8.67
CA ILE A 58 23.82 -5.51 -7.29
C ILE A 58 24.79 -4.75 -6.42
N GLN A 59 24.31 -3.76 -5.72
CA GLN A 59 25.07 -3.02 -4.71
C GLN A 59 24.40 -3.09 -3.35
N VAL A 60 25.20 -3.04 -2.27
CA VAL A 60 24.70 -3.07 -0.90
C VAL A 60 24.97 -1.73 -0.22
N LEU A 61 23.96 -1.24 0.49
CA LEU A 61 24.09 -0.09 1.38
C LEU A 61 23.77 -0.53 2.80
N HIS A 62 24.82 -0.75 3.63
CA HIS A 62 24.65 -1.05 5.05
C HIS A 62 24.41 0.22 5.86
N LEU A 63 23.30 0.31 6.56
CA LEU A 63 23.00 1.42 7.45
C LEU A 63 23.60 1.19 8.84
N ALA A 64 24.17 2.22 9.44
CA ALA A 64 24.82 2.12 10.74
C ALA A 64 23.85 1.80 11.91
N LYS A 65 22.54 2.03 11.70
CA LYS A 65 21.47 1.74 12.67
C LYS A 65 20.16 1.51 11.96
N ASN A 66 19.26 0.74 12.57
CA ASN A 66 17.91 0.56 12.05
C ASN A 66 17.14 1.88 12.03
N GLY A 67 16.78 2.33 10.83
CA GLY A 67 16.02 3.56 10.58
C GLY A 67 14.57 3.32 10.17
N GLY A 68 14.21 2.06 9.88
CA GLY A 68 12.91 1.61 9.40
C GLY A 68 12.74 1.74 7.88
N LEU A 69 11.67 1.14 7.38
CA LEU A 69 11.36 0.98 5.95
C LEU A 69 11.47 2.29 5.15
N SER A 70 10.87 3.37 5.65
CA SER A 70 10.90 4.69 5.01
C SER A 70 12.34 5.21 4.85
N ASN A 71 13.17 5.06 5.89
CA ASN A 71 14.57 5.49 5.84
C ASN A 71 15.35 4.66 4.81
N ALA A 72 15.20 3.34 4.83
CA ALA A 72 15.89 2.45 3.90
C ALA A 72 15.53 2.79 2.43
N ARG A 73 14.24 3.00 2.12
CA ARG A 73 13.82 3.42 0.78
C ARG A 73 14.39 4.79 0.38
N ASN A 74 14.43 5.76 1.29
CA ASN A 74 15.01 7.08 1.04
C ASN A 74 16.52 7.00 0.78
N GLN A 75 17.26 6.19 1.54
CA GLN A 75 18.70 5.99 1.34
C GLN A 75 18.97 5.32 -0.02
N GLY A 76 18.21 4.29 -0.38
CA GLY A 76 18.31 3.67 -1.71
C GLY A 76 17.96 4.65 -2.84
N MET A 77 16.91 5.47 -2.69
CA MET A 77 16.55 6.48 -3.68
C MET A 77 17.64 7.56 -3.86
N ALA A 78 18.37 7.88 -2.80
CA ALA A 78 19.44 8.88 -2.85
C ALA A 78 20.61 8.44 -3.75
N VAL A 79 20.94 7.14 -3.76
CA VAL A 79 22.08 6.59 -4.53
C VAL A 79 21.68 6.04 -5.90
N ALA A 80 20.37 5.86 -6.16
CA ALA A 80 19.82 5.35 -7.42
C ALA A 80 20.28 6.19 -8.64
N GLN A 81 20.64 5.52 -9.76
CA GLN A 81 21.19 6.15 -10.98
C GLN A 81 20.33 5.93 -12.22
N GLY A 82 19.31 5.06 -12.16
CA GLY A 82 18.45 4.75 -13.29
C GLY A 82 17.53 5.91 -13.70
N ASP A 83 16.98 5.84 -14.91
CA ASP A 83 15.95 6.78 -15.37
C ASP A 83 14.66 6.62 -14.57
N TYR A 84 14.34 5.37 -14.20
CA TYR A 84 13.18 5.00 -13.40
C TYR A 84 13.60 4.22 -12.15
N ILE A 85 12.85 4.42 -11.07
CA ILE A 85 13.05 3.72 -9.81
C ILE A 85 11.81 2.88 -9.44
N LEU A 86 12.06 1.67 -8.93
CA LEU A 86 11.08 0.79 -8.32
C LEU A 86 11.46 0.53 -6.86
N PHE A 87 10.45 0.39 -6.00
CA PHE A 87 10.63 -0.03 -4.61
C PHE A 87 10.01 -1.42 -4.49
N LEU A 88 10.82 -2.46 -4.25
CA LEU A 88 10.34 -3.84 -4.17
C LEU A 88 10.63 -4.43 -2.79
N ASP A 89 9.66 -5.11 -2.20
CA ASP A 89 9.81 -5.67 -0.86
C ASP A 89 10.43 -7.09 -0.94
N PRO A 90 11.44 -7.42 -0.11
CA PRO A 90 12.25 -8.65 -0.24
C PRO A 90 11.50 -9.93 0.16
N ASP A 91 10.33 -9.84 0.75
CA ASP A 91 9.50 -11.00 1.13
C ASP A 91 8.39 -11.31 0.11
N ASP A 92 8.38 -10.59 -1.02
CA ASP A 92 7.46 -10.76 -2.15
C ASP A 92 8.17 -11.36 -3.38
N ARG A 93 7.42 -11.62 -4.46
CA ARG A 93 7.93 -12.19 -5.71
C ARG A 93 7.54 -11.30 -6.91
N TYR A 94 8.26 -11.42 -8.01
CA TYR A 94 8.10 -10.53 -9.18
C TYR A 94 8.06 -11.34 -10.46
N ASP A 95 7.14 -10.99 -11.37
CA ASP A 95 7.09 -11.59 -12.71
C ASP A 95 8.39 -11.28 -13.46
N THR A 96 8.98 -12.29 -14.10
CA THR A 96 10.25 -12.15 -14.83
C THR A 96 10.17 -11.21 -16.04
N LYS A 97 8.97 -10.82 -16.44
CA LYS A 97 8.72 -9.83 -17.51
C LYS A 97 8.34 -8.44 -16.97
N LEU A 98 8.45 -8.18 -15.66
CA LEU A 98 8.06 -6.92 -15.05
C LEU A 98 8.71 -5.74 -15.77
N LEU A 99 10.03 -5.69 -15.84
CA LEU A 99 10.77 -4.59 -16.45
C LEU A 99 10.51 -4.48 -17.97
N GLU A 100 10.39 -5.60 -18.67
CA GLU A 100 10.03 -5.63 -20.09
C GLU A 100 8.65 -5.02 -20.37
N GLN A 101 7.65 -5.32 -19.51
CA GLN A 101 6.31 -4.75 -19.67
C GLN A 101 6.29 -3.25 -19.38
N ILE A 102 7.05 -2.79 -18.38
CA ILE A 102 7.23 -1.36 -18.11
C ILE A 102 7.88 -0.68 -19.32
N GLU A 103 8.96 -1.25 -19.87
CA GLU A 103 9.66 -0.71 -21.05
C GLU A 103 8.74 -0.64 -22.27
N LYS A 104 7.95 -1.69 -22.55
CA LYS A 104 6.95 -1.69 -23.63
C LYS A 104 5.91 -0.58 -23.45
N SER A 105 5.47 -0.35 -22.22
CA SER A 105 4.52 0.71 -21.91
C SER A 105 5.14 2.10 -22.13
N LEU A 106 6.38 2.32 -21.67
CA LEU A 106 7.10 3.58 -21.81
C LEU A 106 7.44 3.92 -23.26
N LYS A 107 7.71 2.93 -24.11
CA LYS A 107 7.89 3.15 -25.56
C LYS A 107 6.63 3.66 -26.25
N ARG A 108 5.45 3.31 -25.74
CA ARG A 108 4.16 3.81 -26.29
C ARG A 108 3.83 5.21 -25.78
N ASN A 109 4.08 5.47 -24.49
CA ASN A 109 3.85 6.75 -23.85
C ASN A 109 4.88 6.97 -22.74
N ASN A 110 5.72 7.98 -22.91
CA ASN A 110 6.78 8.33 -21.94
C ASN A 110 6.17 9.00 -20.70
N ALA A 111 5.65 8.19 -19.78
CA ALA A 111 4.99 8.64 -18.57
C ALA A 111 5.96 8.80 -17.39
N LYS A 112 5.65 9.70 -16.46
CA LYS A 112 6.41 9.88 -15.21
C LYS A 112 6.18 8.76 -14.20
N VAL A 113 5.03 8.08 -14.27
CA VAL A 113 4.69 6.92 -13.42
C VAL A 113 4.12 5.82 -14.30
N VAL A 114 4.56 4.59 -14.08
CA VAL A 114 3.95 3.38 -14.66
C VAL A 114 3.43 2.53 -13.52
N LEU A 115 2.12 2.28 -13.48
CA LEU A 115 1.45 1.47 -12.47
C LEU A 115 1.05 0.12 -13.07
N PHE A 116 1.22 -0.95 -12.32
CA PHE A 116 0.86 -2.30 -12.72
C PHE A 116 0.06 -3.04 -11.65
N GLY A 117 -0.58 -4.13 -12.05
CA GLY A 117 -1.39 -4.96 -11.16
C GLY A 117 -0.55 -5.92 -10.33
N LEU A 118 -1.26 -6.62 -9.43
CA LEU A 118 -0.68 -7.56 -8.48
C LEU A 118 -1.52 -8.84 -8.35
N VAL A 119 -0.89 -9.88 -7.81
CA VAL A 119 -1.55 -11.08 -7.27
C VAL A 119 -1.39 -11.06 -5.77
N GLU A 120 -2.47 -11.02 -5.02
CA GLU A 120 -2.45 -11.35 -3.59
C GLU A 120 -2.37 -12.89 -3.45
N GLU A 121 -1.31 -13.39 -2.83
CA GLU A 121 -1.09 -14.80 -2.55
C GLU A 121 -1.28 -15.07 -1.06
N TYR A 122 -2.32 -15.81 -0.72
CA TYR A 122 -2.66 -16.11 0.67
C TYR A 122 -2.07 -17.46 1.06
N TYR A 123 -1.14 -17.41 2.02
CA TYR A 123 -0.43 -18.58 2.51
C TYR A 123 -1.12 -19.19 3.74
N ASP A 124 -1.17 -20.53 3.80
CA ASP A 124 -1.61 -21.26 4.97
C ASP A 124 -0.52 -21.33 6.05
N GLN A 125 -0.74 -22.09 7.12
CA GLN A 125 0.24 -22.27 8.20
C GLN A 125 1.45 -23.11 7.78
N SER A 126 1.34 -23.89 6.70
CA SER A 126 2.40 -24.72 6.13
C SER A 126 3.19 -24.03 5.02
N SER A 127 3.00 -22.73 4.86
CA SER A 127 3.61 -21.90 3.78
C SER A 127 3.24 -22.34 2.37
N LYS A 128 2.04 -22.93 2.18
CA LYS A 128 1.48 -23.22 0.86
C LYS A 128 0.44 -22.19 0.49
N ILE A 129 0.35 -21.86 -0.80
CA ILE A 129 -0.67 -20.96 -1.32
C ILE A 129 -2.05 -21.62 -1.18
N GLU A 130 -2.91 -21.04 -0.35
CA GLU A 130 -4.29 -21.48 -0.13
C GLU A 130 -5.21 -20.96 -1.26
N TYR A 131 -5.04 -19.70 -1.67
CA TYR A 131 -5.72 -19.10 -2.81
C TYR A 131 -4.99 -17.83 -3.27
N THR A 132 -5.33 -17.38 -4.47
CA THR A 132 -4.81 -16.15 -5.05
C THR A 132 -5.93 -15.22 -5.47
N LYS A 133 -5.64 -13.90 -5.48
CA LYS A 133 -6.54 -12.87 -6.00
C LYS A 133 -5.78 -11.90 -6.87
N LYS A 134 -6.17 -11.82 -8.14
CA LYS A 134 -5.59 -10.85 -9.08
C LYS A 134 -6.29 -9.50 -8.93
N ILE A 135 -5.53 -8.43 -8.88
CA ILE A 135 -6.01 -7.05 -8.85
C ILE A 135 -5.21 -6.29 -9.91
N VAL A 136 -5.89 -5.87 -10.96
CA VAL A 136 -5.25 -5.17 -12.09
C VAL A 136 -5.99 -3.86 -12.39
N PRO A 137 -5.27 -2.81 -12.78
CA PRO A 137 -5.90 -1.57 -13.23
C PRO A 137 -6.53 -1.76 -14.62
N VAL A 138 -7.32 -0.80 -15.04
CA VAL A 138 -7.74 -0.68 -16.44
C VAL A 138 -6.51 -0.25 -17.25
N GLU A 139 -6.23 -0.95 -18.36
CA GLU A 139 -5.13 -0.58 -19.27
C GLU A 139 -5.34 0.84 -19.78
N GLY A 140 -4.29 1.67 -19.74
CA GLY A 140 -4.43 3.04 -20.21
C GLY A 140 -3.16 3.86 -20.18
N TYR A 141 -3.20 4.93 -21.01
CA TYR A 141 -2.15 5.95 -21.13
C TYR A 141 -2.77 7.32 -20.84
N PHE A 142 -2.43 7.87 -19.69
CA PHE A 142 -2.99 9.13 -19.19
C PHE A 142 -1.90 10.20 -19.28
N ASP A 143 -2.00 11.06 -20.29
CA ASP A 143 -0.99 12.01 -20.75
C ASP A 143 -1.30 13.48 -20.39
N THR A 144 -2.31 13.70 -19.57
CA THR A 144 -2.65 15.03 -19.02
C THR A 144 -2.99 14.94 -17.54
N PRO A 145 -2.78 16.04 -16.77
CA PRO A 145 -3.13 16.09 -15.36
C PRO A 145 -4.58 15.67 -15.08
N GLN A 146 -5.52 16.13 -15.91
CA GLN A 146 -6.96 15.83 -15.73
C GLN A 146 -7.26 14.34 -15.92
N LYS A 147 -6.64 13.69 -16.92
CA LYS A 147 -6.80 12.24 -17.14
C LYS A 147 -6.21 11.44 -15.97
N VAL A 148 -5.03 11.82 -15.48
CA VAL A 148 -4.37 11.17 -14.33
C VAL A 148 -5.24 11.31 -13.06
N ARG A 149 -5.68 12.52 -12.73
CA ARG A 149 -6.47 12.82 -11.53
C ARG A 149 -7.75 11.98 -11.45
N LYS A 150 -8.45 11.81 -12.58
CA LYS A 150 -9.67 10.98 -12.67
C LYS A 150 -9.44 9.50 -12.34
N GLN A 151 -8.18 9.00 -12.40
CA GLN A 151 -7.87 7.62 -12.08
C GLN A 151 -7.66 7.37 -10.59
N VAL A 152 -7.30 8.40 -9.82
CA VAL A 152 -6.79 8.24 -8.45
C VAL A 152 -7.79 7.55 -7.53
N LEU A 153 -9.04 7.97 -7.51
CA LEU A 153 -10.06 7.35 -6.66
C LEU A 153 -10.41 5.92 -7.09
N ASN A 154 -10.45 5.65 -8.40
CA ASN A 154 -10.66 4.30 -8.90
C ASN A 154 -9.54 3.36 -8.47
N LEU A 155 -8.29 3.81 -8.58
CA LEU A 155 -7.11 3.06 -8.12
C LEU A 155 -7.14 2.86 -6.59
N GLU A 156 -7.58 3.87 -5.84
CA GLU A 156 -7.73 3.76 -4.39
C GLU A 156 -8.83 2.77 -3.97
N CYS A 157 -9.98 2.81 -4.64
CA CYS A 157 -11.06 1.85 -4.41
C CYS A 157 -10.62 0.41 -4.70
N GLN A 158 -9.78 0.23 -5.73
CA GLN A 158 -9.19 -1.07 -6.10
C GLN A 158 -7.98 -1.45 -5.23
N THR A 159 -7.57 -0.62 -4.26
CA THR A 159 -6.37 -0.80 -3.43
C THR A 159 -5.03 -0.74 -4.18
N LEU A 160 -5.00 -0.20 -5.40
CA LEU A 160 -3.80 -0.10 -6.23
C LEU A 160 -3.05 1.23 -6.05
N PHE A 161 -3.73 2.27 -5.56
CA PHE A 161 -3.12 3.60 -5.39
C PHE A 161 -2.07 3.63 -4.28
N GLY A 162 -2.37 2.98 -3.15
CA GLY A 162 -1.61 3.15 -1.91
C GLY A 162 -0.20 2.57 -1.89
N TYR A 163 0.09 1.57 -2.70
CA TYR A 163 1.38 0.87 -2.66
C TYR A 163 2.47 1.60 -3.46
N ALA A 164 3.70 1.65 -2.95
CA ALA A 164 4.86 2.14 -3.69
C ALA A 164 5.44 1.06 -4.62
N TRP A 165 5.35 -0.21 -4.23
CA TRP A 165 5.97 -1.34 -4.91
C TRP A 165 5.26 -1.81 -6.20
N ASN A 166 4.06 -1.34 -6.52
CA ASN A 166 3.38 -1.63 -7.79
C ASN A 166 3.53 -0.51 -8.83
N LYS A 167 4.61 0.27 -8.73
CA LYS A 167 4.87 1.41 -9.61
C LYS A 167 6.35 1.53 -9.95
N ALA A 168 6.61 2.00 -11.18
CA ALA A 168 7.89 2.57 -11.56
C ALA A 168 7.74 4.09 -11.67
N TYR A 169 8.64 4.82 -11.06
CA TYR A 169 8.62 6.29 -11.01
C TYR A 169 9.81 6.84 -11.78
N LYS A 170 9.61 7.87 -12.60
CA LYS A 170 10.71 8.59 -13.23
C LYS A 170 11.55 9.28 -12.15
N LEU A 171 12.82 8.88 -12.00
CA LEU A 171 13.66 9.32 -10.88
C LEU A 171 13.91 10.83 -10.89
N SER A 172 14.10 11.42 -12.07
CA SER A 172 14.26 12.87 -12.21
C SER A 172 13.02 13.64 -11.73
N TYR A 173 11.81 13.07 -11.93
CA TYR A 173 10.57 13.68 -11.44
C TYR A 173 10.47 13.63 -9.92
N LEU A 174 10.81 12.49 -9.28
CA LEU A 174 10.84 12.41 -7.81
C LEU A 174 11.84 13.40 -7.21
N ARG A 175 13.03 13.51 -7.81
CA ARG A 175 14.07 14.49 -7.41
C ARG A 175 13.59 15.95 -7.56
N GLN A 176 12.94 16.27 -8.65
CA GLN A 176 12.36 17.60 -8.88
C GLN A 176 11.28 17.95 -7.84
N LEU A 177 10.49 16.98 -7.41
CA LEU A 177 9.48 17.18 -6.37
C LEU A 177 10.09 17.28 -4.97
N GLY A 178 11.28 16.75 -4.73
CA GLY A 178 11.88 16.63 -3.41
C GLY A 178 11.14 15.69 -2.46
N VAL A 179 10.35 14.75 -2.99
CA VAL A 179 9.52 13.84 -2.19
C VAL A 179 10.36 12.76 -1.52
N GLN A 180 9.96 12.40 -0.30
CA GLN A 180 10.57 11.36 0.50
C GLN A 180 9.49 10.54 1.23
N PHE A 181 9.80 9.27 1.53
CA PHE A 181 8.99 8.48 2.44
C PHE A 181 9.08 9.09 3.85
N GLN A 182 7.94 9.47 4.39
CA GLN A 182 7.86 10.03 5.75
C GLN A 182 7.96 8.90 6.77
N LYS A 183 8.57 9.18 7.94
CA LYS A 183 8.65 8.22 9.05
C LYS A 183 7.29 8.04 9.72
N ILE A 184 6.37 7.40 9.03
CA ILE A 184 5.01 7.10 9.48
C ILE A 184 4.80 5.60 9.34
N THR A 185 4.26 4.97 10.35
CA THR A 185 3.98 3.53 10.32
C THR A 185 2.73 3.26 9.47
N MET A 186 2.78 2.30 8.57
CA MET A 186 1.65 1.71 7.86
C MET A 186 1.06 2.50 6.67
N ILE A 187 1.17 3.81 6.62
CA ILE A 187 0.61 4.65 5.53
C ILE A 187 1.67 5.47 4.80
N GLU A 188 2.95 5.21 5.03
CA GLU A 188 4.08 5.91 4.41
C GLU A 188 4.00 5.90 2.88
N ASP A 189 3.67 4.77 2.29
CA ASP A 189 3.50 4.56 0.85
C ASP A 189 2.37 5.42 0.27
N VAL A 190 1.25 5.47 0.99
CA VAL A 190 0.09 6.26 0.54
C VAL A 190 0.41 7.73 0.54
N ILE A 191 1.08 8.22 1.59
CA ILE A 191 1.48 9.63 1.68
C ILE A 191 2.48 9.96 0.59
N PHE A 192 3.48 9.11 0.37
CA PHE A 192 4.42 9.25 -0.73
C PHE A 192 3.69 9.34 -2.09
N ASN A 193 2.74 8.45 -2.35
CA ASN A 193 1.95 8.48 -3.58
C ASN A 193 1.07 9.73 -3.69
N ILE A 194 0.45 10.21 -2.61
CA ILE A 194 -0.30 11.47 -2.62
C ILE A 194 0.60 12.62 -3.05
N ASP A 195 1.81 12.72 -2.47
CA ASP A 195 2.76 13.79 -2.78
C ASP A 195 3.24 13.69 -4.24
N VAL A 196 3.52 12.48 -4.76
CA VAL A 196 3.88 12.24 -6.17
C VAL A 196 2.73 12.60 -7.12
N PHE A 197 1.51 12.12 -6.84
CA PHE A 197 0.37 12.28 -7.75
C PHE A 197 -0.22 13.69 -7.76
N ARG A 198 0.01 14.49 -6.72
CA ARG A 198 -0.51 15.87 -6.62
C ARG A 198 -0.16 16.73 -7.84
N LYS A 199 1.04 16.57 -8.41
CA LYS A 199 1.54 17.31 -9.59
C LYS A 199 1.79 16.42 -10.81
N LEU A 200 1.30 15.17 -10.78
CA LEU A 200 1.54 14.21 -11.86
C LEU A 200 0.72 14.56 -13.10
N ASP A 201 1.39 14.61 -14.26
CA ASP A 201 0.80 14.92 -15.55
C ASP A 201 0.73 13.73 -16.52
N SER A 202 1.44 12.64 -16.21
CA SER A 202 1.49 11.47 -17.07
C SER A 202 1.63 10.17 -16.29
N CYS A 203 0.74 9.21 -16.56
CA CYS A 203 0.71 7.90 -15.92
C CYS A 203 0.28 6.83 -16.91
N ASN A 204 1.03 5.73 -16.96
CA ASN A 204 0.60 4.52 -17.65
C ASN A 204 0.06 3.49 -16.67
N GLN A 205 -0.97 2.76 -17.05
CA GLN A 205 -1.50 1.63 -16.30
C GLN A 205 -1.40 0.37 -17.14
N ILE A 206 -0.79 -0.68 -16.59
CA ILE A 206 -0.59 -2.00 -17.21
C ILE A 206 -1.58 -2.99 -16.57
N ALA A 207 -2.54 -3.50 -17.35
CA ALA A 207 -3.54 -4.47 -16.88
C ALA A 207 -2.97 -5.89 -16.73
N LYS A 208 -1.78 -6.01 -16.15
CA LYS A 208 -1.11 -7.28 -15.87
C LYS A 208 -0.71 -7.37 -14.40
N PRO A 209 -0.89 -8.54 -13.75
CA PRO A 209 -0.48 -8.75 -12.37
C PRO A 209 1.00 -9.12 -12.33
N LEU A 210 1.90 -8.13 -12.28
CA LEU A 210 3.36 -8.30 -12.38
C LEU A 210 4.06 -8.40 -11.03
N TYR A 211 3.33 -8.22 -9.93
CA TYR A 211 3.82 -8.30 -8.55
C TYR A 211 3.04 -9.36 -7.78
N HIS A 212 3.73 -10.22 -7.03
CA HIS A 212 3.16 -11.29 -6.23
C HIS A 212 3.28 -10.94 -4.75
N TYR A 213 2.22 -10.38 -4.19
CA TYR A 213 2.15 -9.93 -2.82
C TYR A 213 1.81 -11.10 -1.88
N ALA A 214 2.76 -11.49 -1.05
CA ALA A 214 2.65 -12.63 -0.15
C ALA A 214 1.96 -12.27 1.17
N ILE A 215 0.73 -12.75 1.36
CA ILE A 215 -0.06 -12.54 2.59
C ILE A 215 0.10 -13.74 3.50
N ARG A 216 1.00 -13.63 4.48
CA ARG A 216 1.32 -14.68 5.45
C ARG A 216 0.56 -14.48 6.76
N LYS A 217 0.15 -15.60 7.40
CA LYS A 217 -0.62 -15.56 8.67
C LYS A 217 0.23 -15.11 9.87
N LYS A 218 1.55 -15.24 9.80
CA LYS A 218 2.50 -14.85 10.86
C LYS A 218 3.51 -13.83 10.35
N GLY A 219 3.92 -12.91 11.20
CA GLY A 219 5.06 -12.01 10.96
C GLY A 219 4.76 -10.69 10.22
N SER A 220 3.57 -10.51 9.63
CA SER A 220 3.24 -9.28 8.90
C SER A 220 3.03 -8.08 9.83
N LEU A 221 3.64 -6.95 9.50
CA LEU A 221 3.42 -5.66 10.19
C LEU A 221 1.95 -5.24 10.17
N THR A 222 1.22 -5.58 9.11
CA THR A 222 -0.20 -5.23 8.93
C THR A 222 -1.14 -5.96 9.88
N THR A 223 -0.69 -7.06 10.52
CA THR A 223 -1.50 -7.83 11.48
C THR A 223 -1.35 -7.36 12.92
N LYS A 224 -0.30 -6.60 13.25
CA LYS A 224 -0.09 -6.07 14.60
C LYS A 224 -1.19 -5.06 14.98
N TYR A 225 -1.60 -5.08 16.25
CA TYR A 225 -2.50 -4.05 16.78
C TYR A 225 -1.75 -2.72 16.89
N LEU A 226 -2.32 -1.66 16.34
CA LEU A 226 -1.84 -0.28 16.44
C LEU A 226 -2.94 0.56 17.10
N PRO A 227 -2.67 1.21 18.25
CA PRO A 227 -3.65 2.04 18.93
C PRO A 227 -4.20 3.19 18.08
N ASN A 228 -3.35 3.79 17.25
CA ASN A 228 -3.66 4.91 16.36
C ASN A 228 -4.01 4.48 14.92
N TYR A 229 -4.42 3.20 14.73
CA TYR A 229 -4.72 2.67 13.39
C TYR A 229 -5.75 3.53 12.64
N PHE A 230 -6.81 3.93 13.31
CA PHE A 230 -7.87 4.70 12.65
C PHE A 230 -7.43 6.11 12.33
N GLU A 231 -6.76 6.78 13.25
CA GLU A 231 -6.22 8.12 13.08
C GLU A 231 -5.27 8.21 11.88
N LEU A 232 -4.44 7.19 11.66
CA LEU A 232 -3.59 7.10 10.46
C LEU A 232 -4.44 7.05 9.18
N HIS A 233 -5.45 6.19 9.14
CA HIS A 233 -6.31 6.07 7.96
C HIS A 233 -7.27 7.25 7.79
N GLU A 234 -7.71 7.88 8.85
CA GLU A 234 -8.44 9.15 8.81
C GLU A 234 -7.56 10.26 8.18
N SER A 235 -6.29 10.37 8.60
CA SER A 235 -5.32 11.27 7.98
C SER A 235 -5.11 10.99 6.49
N ARG A 236 -5.11 9.71 6.08
CA ARG A 236 -5.09 9.33 4.66
C ARG A 236 -6.28 9.89 3.91
N VAL A 237 -7.50 9.68 4.41
CA VAL A 237 -8.74 10.20 3.80
C VAL A 237 -8.70 11.71 3.71
N GLU A 238 -8.29 12.39 4.78
CA GLU A 238 -8.15 13.85 4.83
C GLU A 238 -7.19 14.39 3.76
N ARG A 239 -6.01 13.77 3.63
CA ARG A 239 -5.01 14.15 2.61
C ARG A 239 -5.52 13.93 1.20
N MET A 240 -6.30 12.86 0.97
CA MET A 240 -6.93 12.63 -0.34
C MET A 240 -8.02 13.66 -0.62
N CYS A 241 -8.88 14.00 0.34
CA CYS A 241 -9.84 15.10 0.22
C CYS A 241 -9.12 16.41 -0.12
N GLN A 242 -8.03 16.73 0.60
CA GLN A 242 -7.26 17.96 0.34
C GLN A 242 -6.68 17.97 -1.08
N MET A 243 -6.12 16.85 -1.53
CA MET A 243 -5.59 16.72 -2.89
C MET A 243 -6.69 16.96 -3.96
N HIS A 244 -7.90 16.41 -3.75
CA HIS A 244 -9.03 16.62 -4.66
C HIS A 244 -9.54 18.08 -4.63
N ARG A 245 -9.55 18.75 -3.46
CA ARG A 245 -9.83 20.19 -3.36
C ARG A 245 -8.81 21.01 -4.14
N ASP A 246 -7.52 20.74 -3.95
CA ASP A 246 -6.43 21.44 -4.64
C ASP A 246 -6.56 21.30 -6.17
N TRP A 247 -7.16 20.22 -6.64
CA TRP A 247 -7.44 19.99 -8.06
C TRP A 247 -8.74 20.62 -8.58
N GLY A 248 -9.57 21.16 -7.69
CA GLY A 248 -10.92 21.61 -8.04
C GLY A 248 -11.88 20.47 -8.42
N MET A 249 -11.63 19.27 -7.89
CA MET A 249 -12.35 18.03 -8.22
C MET A 249 -13.17 17.48 -7.05
N GLU A 250 -13.37 18.22 -5.97
CA GLU A 250 -14.18 17.75 -4.83
C GLU A 250 -15.67 17.80 -5.16
N THR A 251 -16.15 16.82 -5.91
CA THR A 251 -17.57 16.64 -6.25
C THR A 251 -18.30 15.78 -5.21
N SER A 252 -19.64 15.81 -5.21
CA SER A 252 -20.46 14.96 -4.35
C SER A 252 -20.15 13.45 -4.53
N ASP A 253 -19.87 13.02 -5.77
CA ASP A 253 -19.60 11.61 -6.04
C ASP A 253 -18.20 11.19 -5.57
N GLU A 254 -17.21 12.05 -5.68
CA GLU A 254 -15.86 11.80 -5.14
C GLU A 254 -15.90 11.77 -3.60
N LEU A 255 -16.63 12.68 -2.97
CA LEU A 255 -16.83 12.65 -1.52
C LEU A 255 -17.54 11.37 -1.06
N LYS A 256 -18.53 10.83 -1.81
CA LYS A 256 -19.15 9.54 -1.49
C LYS A 256 -18.16 8.38 -1.59
N GLN A 257 -17.29 8.36 -2.59
CA GLN A 257 -16.24 7.34 -2.71
C GLN A 257 -15.26 7.41 -1.53
N LEU A 258 -14.79 8.62 -1.17
CA LEU A 258 -13.94 8.84 0.01
C LEU A 258 -14.66 8.48 1.31
N GLY A 259 -15.96 8.75 1.41
CA GLY A 259 -16.82 8.31 2.51
C GLY A 259 -16.92 6.80 2.63
N GLY A 260 -16.96 6.09 1.51
CA GLY A 260 -16.89 4.63 1.47
C GLY A 260 -15.57 4.09 2.01
N ILE A 261 -14.45 4.74 1.65
CA ILE A 261 -13.10 4.43 2.16
C ILE A 261 -13.02 4.69 3.67
N TYR A 262 -13.55 5.83 4.14
CA TYR A 262 -13.65 6.16 5.57
C TYR A 262 -14.40 5.07 6.34
N CYS A 263 -15.61 4.68 5.88
CA CYS A 263 -16.40 3.61 6.49
C CYS A 263 -15.66 2.28 6.57
N ARG A 264 -14.90 1.92 5.54
CA ARG A 264 -14.09 0.70 5.50
C ARG A 264 -13.02 0.68 6.60
N TYR A 265 -12.31 1.79 6.79
CA TYR A 265 -11.29 1.89 7.84
C TYR A 265 -11.89 2.02 9.23
N PHE A 266 -13.03 2.70 9.35
CA PHE A 266 -13.77 2.76 10.62
C PHE A 266 -14.21 1.35 11.07
N LEU A 267 -14.79 0.52 10.17
CA LEU A 267 -15.14 -0.86 10.47
C LEU A 267 -13.92 -1.71 10.85
N SER A 268 -12.80 -1.52 10.14
CA SER A 268 -11.55 -2.22 10.46
C SER A 268 -11.03 -1.85 11.86
N ALA A 269 -11.13 -0.58 12.25
CA ALA A 269 -10.74 -0.12 13.58
C ALA A 269 -11.67 -0.68 14.66
N LEU A 270 -12.99 -0.63 14.46
CA LEU A 270 -13.96 -1.24 15.38
C LEU A 270 -13.65 -2.72 15.63
N GLN A 271 -13.35 -3.47 14.58
CA GLN A 271 -12.98 -4.89 14.68
C GLN A 271 -11.67 -5.09 15.43
N ARG A 272 -10.62 -4.27 15.13
CA ARG A 272 -9.31 -4.33 15.79
C ARG A 272 -9.41 -4.01 17.28
N ASN A 273 -10.23 -3.04 17.65
CA ASN A 273 -10.49 -2.65 19.05
C ASN A 273 -11.20 -3.74 19.87
N CYS A 274 -11.79 -4.75 19.21
CA CYS A 274 -12.34 -5.94 19.88
C CYS A 274 -11.29 -7.02 20.17
N SER A 275 -10.07 -6.91 19.63
CA SER A 275 -9.01 -7.91 19.83
C SER A 275 -8.47 -7.89 21.26
N LYS A 276 -7.93 -9.04 21.73
CA LYS A 276 -7.26 -9.12 23.04
C LYS A 276 -6.06 -8.16 23.14
N ALA A 277 -5.36 -7.93 22.02
CA ALA A 277 -4.20 -7.04 21.96
C ALA A 277 -4.57 -5.56 22.19
N ALA A 278 -5.82 -5.16 21.93
CA ALA A 278 -6.29 -3.80 22.18
C ALA A 278 -6.38 -3.45 23.67
N LYS A 279 -6.59 -4.45 24.55
CA LYS A 279 -6.78 -4.27 26.00
C LYS A 279 -7.86 -3.22 26.35
N MET A 280 -8.88 -3.05 25.49
CA MET A 280 -9.94 -2.07 25.65
C MET A 280 -11.16 -2.67 26.33
N SER A 281 -11.65 -2.04 27.41
CA SER A 281 -12.94 -2.33 28.01
C SER A 281 -14.10 -1.94 27.07
N HIS A 282 -15.34 -2.31 27.42
CA HIS A 282 -16.52 -1.83 26.68
C HIS A 282 -16.65 -0.30 26.73
N LEU A 283 -16.36 0.28 27.88
CA LEU A 283 -16.41 1.74 28.08
C LEU A 283 -15.33 2.45 27.24
N ASP A 284 -14.11 1.91 27.18
CA ASP A 284 -13.04 2.48 26.36
C ASP A 284 -13.43 2.53 24.88
N ARG A 285 -13.99 1.41 24.37
CA ARG A 285 -14.47 1.35 22.97
C ARG A 285 -15.60 2.34 22.69
N LYS A 286 -16.50 2.53 23.66
CA LYS A 286 -17.59 3.52 23.57
C LYS A 286 -17.03 4.94 23.54
N ASN A 287 -16.08 5.26 24.41
CA ASN A 287 -15.44 6.57 24.47
C ASN A 287 -14.60 6.83 23.19
N TRP A 288 -13.93 5.79 22.67
CA TRP A 288 -13.21 5.88 21.40
C TRP A 288 -14.14 6.27 20.26
N ILE A 289 -15.33 5.64 20.10
CA ILE A 289 -16.30 6.00 19.05
C ILE A 289 -16.78 7.44 19.23
N LYS A 290 -17.11 7.86 20.47
CA LYS A 290 -17.52 9.24 20.76
C LYS A 290 -16.47 10.25 20.31
N LYS A 291 -15.18 9.97 20.59
CA LYS A 291 -14.06 10.80 20.15
C LYS A 291 -14.02 10.91 18.63
N GLN A 292 -14.20 9.78 17.90
CA GLN A 292 -14.18 9.82 16.44
C GLN A 292 -15.31 10.66 15.86
N PHE A 293 -16.51 10.62 16.44
CA PHE A 293 -17.64 11.47 16.01
C PHE A 293 -17.41 12.98 16.26
N GLN A 294 -16.41 13.33 17.04
CA GLN A 294 -16.02 14.74 17.26
C GLN A 294 -14.88 15.18 16.34
N SER A 295 -14.31 14.26 15.52
CA SER A 295 -13.19 14.62 14.64
C SER A 295 -13.63 15.58 13.52
N PRO A 296 -12.79 16.56 13.14
CA PRO A 296 -13.11 17.46 12.02
C PRO A 296 -13.36 16.71 10.70
N THR A 297 -12.62 15.64 10.46
CA THR A 297 -12.79 14.80 9.27
C THR A 297 -14.15 14.12 9.25
N TYR A 298 -14.57 13.53 10.37
CA TYR A 298 -15.92 12.96 10.49
C TYR A 298 -17.00 14.01 10.22
N GLN A 299 -16.94 15.15 10.87
CA GLN A 299 -17.96 16.21 10.72
C GLN A 299 -18.10 16.66 9.25
N ARG A 300 -16.98 16.75 8.53
CA ARG A 300 -16.99 17.08 7.10
C ARG A 300 -17.52 15.92 6.24
N MET A 301 -17.17 14.68 6.59
CA MET A 301 -17.52 13.50 5.77
C MET A 301 -18.90 12.94 6.05
N LYS A 302 -19.53 13.30 7.18
CA LYS A 302 -20.78 12.70 7.69
C LYS A 302 -21.85 12.55 6.61
N GLU A 303 -22.11 13.63 5.86
CA GLU A 303 -23.15 13.65 4.82
C GLU A 303 -22.75 12.91 3.53
N SER A 304 -21.48 12.47 3.42
CA SER A 304 -20.94 11.75 2.25
C SER A 304 -20.72 10.26 2.50
N LEU A 305 -21.11 9.73 3.66
CA LEU A 305 -20.91 8.32 4.03
C LEU A 305 -21.94 7.41 3.33
N TYR A 306 -21.75 7.18 2.01
CA TYR A 306 -22.63 6.34 1.18
C TYR A 306 -21.83 5.25 0.43
N PRO A 307 -21.26 4.26 1.13
CA PRO A 307 -20.53 3.16 0.48
C PRO A 307 -21.45 2.26 -0.34
N ASP A 308 -20.93 1.60 -1.38
CA ASP A 308 -21.71 0.70 -2.23
C ASP A 308 -21.99 -0.66 -1.58
N ASN A 309 -21.06 -1.16 -0.79
CA ASN A 309 -21.15 -2.45 -0.12
C ASN A 309 -22.27 -2.47 0.93
N ARG A 310 -23.13 -3.49 0.90
CA ARG A 310 -24.31 -3.63 1.81
C ARG A 310 -23.93 -3.55 3.30
N LEU A 311 -22.86 -4.24 3.71
CA LEU A 311 -22.40 -4.23 5.11
C LEU A 311 -21.94 -2.83 5.53
N LEU A 312 -21.20 -2.17 4.66
CA LEU A 312 -20.74 -0.79 4.91
C LEU A 312 -21.89 0.22 4.87
N LYS A 313 -22.96 0.00 4.07
CA LYS A 313 -24.20 0.82 4.11
C LYS A 313 -24.85 0.79 5.48
N LEU A 314 -24.97 -0.39 6.09
CA LEU A 314 -25.51 -0.54 7.45
C LEU A 314 -24.64 0.21 8.47
N LEU A 315 -23.32 0.04 8.39
CA LEU A 315 -22.40 0.76 9.28
C LEU A 315 -22.47 2.27 9.07
N ALA A 316 -22.50 2.72 7.82
CA ALA A 316 -22.60 4.14 7.47
C ALA A 316 -23.90 4.77 8.03
N TRP A 317 -25.01 4.05 8.01
CA TRP A 317 -26.23 4.49 8.68
C TRP A 317 -26.02 4.68 10.20
N GLY A 318 -25.37 3.71 10.86
CA GLY A 318 -25.03 3.80 12.27
C GLY A 318 -24.11 4.97 12.60
N ILE A 319 -23.08 5.21 11.75
CA ILE A 319 -22.13 6.32 11.89
C ILE A 319 -22.84 7.67 11.71
N ARG A 320 -23.60 7.86 10.62
CA ARG A 320 -24.30 9.13 10.33
C ARG A 320 -25.30 9.51 11.42
N ASN A 321 -25.97 8.50 12.03
CA ASN A 321 -26.91 8.72 13.12
C ASN A 321 -26.28 8.59 14.51
N GLU A 322 -24.95 8.53 14.60
CA GLU A 322 -24.16 8.46 15.83
C GLU A 322 -24.63 7.35 16.81
N LYS A 323 -25.07 6.21 16.24
CA LYS A 323 -25.57 5.05 17.00
C LYS A 323 -24.39 4.21 17.54
N ILE A 324 -23.82 4.65 18.67
CA ILE A 324 -22.59 4.09 19.26
C ILE A 324 -22.72 2.59 19.52
N GLU A 325 -23.82 2.15 20.17
CA GLU A 325 -24.02 0.73 20.49
C GLU A 325 -24.14 -0.13 19.23
N PHE A 326 -24.76 0.40 18.18
CA PHE A 326 -24.82 -0.27 16.89
C PHE A 326 -23.43 -0.41 16.24
N CYS A 327 -22.61 0.62 16.28
CA CYS A 327 -21.22 0.56 15.79
C CYS A 327 -20.40 -0.47 16.57
N LEU A 328 -20.54 -0.54 17.90
CA LEU A 328 -19.90 -1.54 18.76
C LEU A 328 -20.35 -2.96 18.39
N PHE A 329 -21.64 -3.16 18.18
CA PHE A 329 -22.20 -4.43 17.75
C PHE A 329 -21.60 -4.87 16.40
N MET A 330 -21.57 -3.98 15.41
CA MET A 330 -20.98 -4.25 14.09
C MET A 330 -19.49 -4.65 14.19
N GLY A 331 -18.70 -3.91 14.97
CA GLY A 331 -17.29 -4.21 15.21
C GLY A 331 -17.09 -5.60 15.83
N ARG A 332 -17.90 -5.93 16.86
CA ARG A 332 -17.86 -7.23 17.53
C ARG A 332 -18.28 -8.37 16.61
N ALA A 333 -19.33 -8.19 15.84
CA ALA A 333 -19.82 -9.19 14.89
C ALA A 333 -18.74 -9.54 13.85
N ILE A 334 -18.10 -8.53 13.25
CA ILE A 334 -17.02 -8.74 12.28
C ILE A 334 -15.78 -9.38 12.94
N TYR A 335 -15.45 -8.99 14.17
CA TYR A 335 -14.37 -9.63 14.92
C TYR A 335 -14.62 -11.13 15.12
N ILE A 336 -15.83 -11.51 15.56
CA ILE A 336 -16.22 -12.92 15.77
C ILE A 336 -16.15 -13.70 14.45
N VAL A 337 -16.70 -13.14 13.36
CA VAL A 337 -16.66 -13.80 12.03
C VAL A 337 -15.21 -14.03 11.58
N LYS A 338 -14.32 -13.04 11.78
CA LYS A 338 -12.91 -13.16 11.42
C LYS A 338 -12.19 -14.25 12.22
N GLU A 339 -12.45 -14.34 13.54
CA GLU A 339 -11.77 -15.27 14.43
C GLU A 339 -12.31 -16.70 14.30
N LYS A 340 -13.66 -16.85 14.26
CA LYS A 340 -14.31 -18.17 14.29
C LYS A 340 -14.58 -18.76 12.91
N CYS A 341 -14.71 -17.93 11.89
CA CYS A 341 -15.09 -18.34 10.53
C CYS A 341 -14.21 -17.67 9.47
N PRO A 342 -12.87 -17.89 9.50
CA PRO A 342 -11.93 -17.20 8.62
C PRO A 342 -12.22 -17.42 7.13
N GLY A 343 -12.74 -18.57 6.73
CA GLY A 343 -13.17 -18.87 5.36
C GLY A 343 -14.34 -18.00 4.89
N ILE A 344 -15.33 -17.75 5.78
CA ILE A 344 -16.45 -16.84 5.47
C ILE A 344 -15.93 -15.40 5.37
N PHE A 345 -15.03 -15.01 6.28
CA PHE A 345 -14.43 -13.68 6.25
C PHE A 345 -13.62 -13.43 4.96
N SER A 346 -12.84 -14.42 4.52
CA SER A 346 -12.10 -14.35 3.25
C SER A 346 -13.05 -14.19 2.06
N ARG A 347 -14.15 -14.97 1.98
CA ARG A 347 -15.16 -14.83 0.93
C ARG A 347 -15.87 -13.46 0.93
N LEU A 348 -16.14 -12.90 2.11
CA LEU A 348 -16.69 -11.54 2.24
C LEU A 348 -15.68 -10.47 1.77
N LYS A 349 -14.38 -10.70 1.99
CA LYS A 349 -13.31 -9.83 1.52
C LYS A 349 -13.09 -9.93 0.01
N GLN A 350 -13.31 -11.09 -0.60
CA GLN A 350 -13.21 -11.30 -2.06
C GLN A 350 -14.30 -10.58 -2.87
N LYS A 351 -15.48 -10.38 -2.30
CA LYS A 351 -16.62 -9.67 -2.93
C LYS A 351 -16.55 -8.14 -2.79
N ARG A 352 -15.37 -7.62 -2.40
CA ARG A 352 -15.10 -6.18 -2.32
C ARG A 352 -14.51 -5.63 -3.60
#